data_fede85a8867d3a63fddfa996a1642006
#
_entry.id   fede85a8867d3a63fddfa996a1642006
#
_cell.length_a   1.000
_cell.length_b   1.000
_cell.length_c   1.000
_cell.angle_alpha   90.00
_cell.angle_beta   90.00
_cell.angle_gamma   90.00
#
_symmetry.space_group_name_H-M   'P 1'
#
loop_
_entity.id
_entity.type
_entity.pdbx_description
1 polymer ?
#
loop_
_entity_poly.entity_id
_entity_poly.type
_entity_poly.pdbx_seq_one_letter_code
_entity_poly.pdbx_strand_id
1 'polypeptide(L)'
;MVIQTTMAVVVPTLIPIADRYQGTSTGTTISYVAVGLSLVGSLCLAIEKARKWAFLAHINMACVLQLEYEFIVFLDLTGKYEVREGDRRSHAAVAPAFLAACGSLHEYIGHECLKSSLAFLTKPYE
;
A
#
# COMPACT_ATOMS: atom_id res chain seq x y z
N MET A 1 14.93 -4.18 0.17
CA MET A 1 14.90 -5.47 0.90
C MET A 1 16.29 -5.98 1.25
N VAL A 2 17.24 -6.03 0.32
CA VAL A 2 18.66 -6.42 0.59
C VAL A 2 19.28 -5.58 1.71
N ILE A 3 19.09 -4.26 1.70
CA ILE A 3 19.62 -3.35 2.71
C ILE A 3 19.07 -3.66 4.11
N GLN A 4 17.81 -4.06 4.23
CA GLN A 4 17.17 -4.40 5.51
C GLN A 4 17.74 -5.69 6.11
N THR A 5 17.89 -6.73 5.29
CA THR A 5 18.44 -8.01 5.73
C THR A 5 19.89 -7.84 6.17
N THR A 6 20.67 -7.06 5.40
CA THR A 6 22.05 -6.75 5.74
C THR A 6 22.14 -5.97 7.07
N MET A 7 21.28 -4.97 7.29
CA MET A 7 21.25 -4.19 8.53
C MET A 7 20.81 -5.03 9.74
N ALA A 8 19.83 -5.92 9.56
CA ALA A 8 19.35 -6.81 10.62
C ALA A 8 20.41 -7.82 11.10
N VAL A 9 21.38 -8.13 10.27
CA VAL A 9 22.50 -9.02 10.62
C VAL A 9 23.71 -8.24 11.12
N VAL A 10 24.07 -7.16 10.44
CA VAL A 10 25.28 -6.38 10.74
C VAL A 10 25.18 -5.65 12.08
N VAL A 11 24.04 -5.03 12.40
CA VAL A 11 23.91 -4.27 13.67
C VAL A 11 24.05 -5.16 14.91
N PRO A 12 23.36 -6.32 15.04
CA PRO A 12 23.55 -7.21 16.19
C PRO A 12 24.96 -7.79 16.30
N THR A 13 25.69 -7.95 15.21
CA THR A 13 27.07 -8.46 15.25
C THR A 13 28.07 -7.39 15.67
N LEU A 14 27.78 -6.10 15.43
CA LEU A 14 28.65 -5.00 15.85
C LEU A 14 28.59 -4.72 17.35
N ILE A 15 27.48 -5.01 18.04
CA ILE A 15 27.30 -4.76 19.45
C ILE A 15 28.33 -5.54 20.31
N PRO A 16 28.45 -6.87 20.20
CA PRO A 16 29.45 -7.61 21.01
C PRO A 16 30.89 -7.27 20.63
N ILE A 17 31.14 -6.81 19.40
CA ILE A 17 32.46 -6.33 19.00
C ILE A 17 32.75 -4.99 19.70
N ALA A 18 31.82 -4.07 19.77
CA ALA A 18 31.95 -2.79 20.48
C ALA A 18 32.21 -3.02 21.97
N ASP A 19 31.51 -3.96 22.61
CA ASP A 19 31.70 -4.32 24.02
C ASP A 19 33.10 -4.85 24.31
N ARG A 20 33.68 -5.60 23.39
CA ARG A 20 35.03 -6.15 23.54
C ARG A 20 36.14 -5.07 23.54
N TYR A 21 35.86 -3.92 22.93
CA TYR A 21 36.75 -2.77 22.82
C TYR A 21 36.29 -1.59 23.67
N GLN A 22 35.48 -1.85 24.73
CA GLN A 22 35.03 -0.81 25.65
C GLN A 22 36.25 -0.09 26.30
N GLY A 23 36.14 1.24 26.35
CA GLY A 23 37.21 2.09 26.89
C GLY A 23 38.30 2.46 25.89
N THR A 24 38.24 2.00 24.64
CA THR A 24 39.12 2.43 23.55
C THR A 24 38.42 3.35 22.57
N SER A 25 39.17 4.21 21.90
CA SER A 25 38.63 5.07 20.83
C SER A 25 37.95 4.25 19.68
N THR A 26 38.45 3.04 19.44
CA THR A 26 37.92 2.09 18.45
C THR A 26 36.52 1.58 18.84
N GLY A 27 36.29 1.24 20.12
CA GLY A 27 35.00 0.80 20.62
C GLY A 27 33.93 1.89 20.49
N THR A 28 34.32 3.14 20.84
CA THR A 28 33.41 4.29 20.65
C THR A 28 33.03 4.52 19.17
N THR A 29 34.01 4.43 18.28
CA THR A 29 33.75 4.57 16.83
C THR A 29 32.82 3.47 16.31
N ILE A 30 33.01 2.21 16.71
CA ILE A 30 32.15 1.09 16.32
C ILE A 30 30.70 1.31 16.80
N SER A 31 30.53 1.81 18.03
CA SER A 31 29.21 2.11 18.58
C SER A 31 28.50 3.21 17.77
N TYR A 32 29.18 4.29 17.40
CA TYR A 32 28.59 5.33 16.56
C TYR A 32 28.21 4.83 15.17
N VAL A 33 29.04 3.98 14.58
CA VAL A 33 28.74 3.36 13.28
C VAL A 33 27.51 2.46 13.38
N ALA A 34 27.38 1.65 14.44
CA ALA A 34 26.21 0.79 14.65
C ALA A 34 24.92 1.59 14.81
N VAL A 35 24.95 2.69 15.58
CA VAL A 35 23.81 3.61 15.74
C VAL A 35 23.46 4.27 14.39
N GLY A 36 24.44 4.77 13.66
CA GLY A 36 24.22 5.39 12.35
C GLY A 36 23.57 4.42 11.35
N LEU A 37 24.05 3.19 11.26
CA LEU A 37 23.48 2.14 10.43
C LEU A 37 22.04 1.79 10.83
N SER A 38 21.75 1.73 12.13
CA SER A 38 20.41 1.47 12.65
C SER A 38 19.43 2.58 12.26
N LEU A 39 19.86 3.85 12.36
CA LEU A 39 19.05 5.01 11.95
C LEU A 39 18.76 4.99 10.43
N VAL A 40 19.76 4.73 9.61
CA VAL A 40 19.59 4.62 8.15
C VAL A 40 18.62 3.47 7.81
N GLY A 41 18.76 2.31 8.44
CA GLY A 41 17.86 1.17 8.25
C GLY A 41 16.41 1.51 8.61
N SER A 42 16.20 2.19 9.74
CA SER A 42 14.88 2.65 10.18
C SER A 42 14.27 3.66 9.22
N LEU A 43 15.06 4.58 8.68
CA LEU A 43 14.61 5.57 7.71
C LEU A 43 14.19 4.91 6.40
N CYS A 44 14.97 3.97 5.89
CA CYS A 44 14.62 3.20 4.69
C CYS A 44 13.29 2.46 4.86
N LEU A 45 13.05 1.85 6.01
CA LEU A 45 11.77 1.21 6.37
C LEU A 45 10.61 2.18 6.36
N ALA A 46 10.80 3.36 6.96
CA ALA A 46 9.78 4.39 7.03
C ALA A 46 9.39 4.88 5.61
N ILE A 47 10.37 5.12 4.75
CA ILE A 47 10.15 5.54 3.36
C ILE A 47 9.41 4.45 2.58
N GLU A 48 9.79 3.19 2.72
CA GLU A 48 9.14 2.07 2.04
C GLU A 48 7.67 1.93 2.46
N LYS A 49 7.39 2.04 3.77
CA LYS A 49 6.02 2.06 4.30
C LYS A 49 5.22 3.26 3.77
N ALA A 50 5.80 4.45 3.78
CA ALA A 50 5.13 5.65 3.30
C ALA A 50 4.75 5.54 1.81
N ARG A 51 5.63 5.01 0.96
CA ARG A 51 5.34 4.75 -0.46
C ARG A 51 4.19 3.76 -0.65
N LYS A 52 4.14 2.70 0.16
CA LYS A 52 3.04 1.72 0.11
C LYS A 52 1.70 2.37 0.48
N TRP A 53 1.68 3.18 1.54
CA TRP A 53 0.47 3.90 1.95
C TRP A 53 0.01 4.91 0.91
N ALA A 54 0.93 5.64 0.29
CA ALA A 54 0.61 6.57 -0.80
C ALA A 54 -0.03 5.84 -1.99
N PHE A 55 0.51 4.69 -2.40
CA PHE A 55 -0.06 3.88 -3.48
C PHE A 55 -1.49 3.40 -3.15
N LEU A 56 -1.71 2.87 -1.94
CA LEU A 56 -3.05 2.45 -1.50
C LEU A 56 -4.03 3.62 -1.43
N ALA A 57 -3.57 4.80 -0.99
CA ALA A 57 -4.39 6.00 -0.96
C ALA A 57 -4.82 6.43 -2.37
N HIS A 58 -3.95 6.34 -3.37
CA HIS A 58 -4.29 6.64 -4.76
C HIS A 58 -5.33 5.67 -5.33
N ILE A 59 -5.21 4.37 -5.06
CA ILE A 59 -6.21 3.38 -5.48
C ILE A 59 -7.56 3.68 -4.84
N ASN A 60 -7.58 3.90 -3.54
CA ASN A 60 -8.82 4.22 -2.82
C ASN A 60 -9.48 5.49 -3.36
N MET A 61 -8.69 6.55 -3.61
CA MET A 61 -9.20 7.80 -4.17
C MET A 61 -9.80 7.61 -5.56
N ALA A 62 -9.13 6.86 -6.44
CA ALA A 62 -9.64 6.55 -7.77
C ALA A 62 -10.97 5.78 -7.70
N CYS A 63 -11.09 4.83 -6.77
CA CYS A 63 -12.32 4.05 -6.57
C CYS A 63 -13.47 4.90 -6.02
N VAL A 64 -13.18 5.84 -5.10
CA VAL A 64 -14.19 6.78 -4.60
C VAL A 64 -14.72 7.66 -5.73
N LEU A 65 -13.84 8.24 -6.55
CA LEU A 65 -14.24 9.06 -7.70
C LEU A 65 -15.07 8.26 -8.72
N GLN A 66 -14.69 7.02 -8.96
CA GLN A 66 -15.45 6.13 -9.84
C GLN A 66 -16.84 5.83 -9.27
N LEU A 67 -16.93 5.58 -7.96
CA LEU A 67 -18.21 5.32 -7.29
C LEU A 67 -19.11 6.57 -7.29
N GLU A 68 -18.55 7.75 -7.05
CA GLU A 68 -19.28 9.01 -7.14
C GLU A 68 -19.82 9.23 -8.55
N TYR A 69 -19.01 9.00 -9.57
CA TYR A 69 -19.46 9.08 -10.97
C TYR A 69 -20.60 8.10 -11.26
N GLU A 70 -20.46 6.82 -10.88
CA GLU A 70 -21.49 5.82 -11.03
C GLU A 70 -22.79 6.22 -10.34
N PHE A 71 -22.69 6.79 -9.13
CA PHE A 71 -23.83 7.23 -8.35
C PHE A 71 -24.56 8.40 -9.03
N ILE A 72 -23.84 9.38 -9.57
CA ILE A 72 -24.42 10.52 -10.30
C ILE A 72 -25.14 10.01 -11.55
N VAL A 73 -24.50 9.14 -12.34
CA VAL A 73 -25.09 8.57 -13.57
C VAL A 73 -26.34 7.74 -13.25
N PHE A 74 -26.34 7.03 -12.11
CA PHE A 74 -27.50 6.29 -11.62
C PHE A 74 -28.64 7.23 -11.18
N LEU A 75 -28.32 8.32 -10.45
CA LEU A 75 -29.35 9.29 -10.01
C LEU A 75 -29.99 10.00 -11.21
N ASP A 76 -29.21 10.37 -12.19
CA ASP A 76 -29.68 11.08 -13.38
C ASP A 76 -30.33 10.14 -14.41
N LEU A 77 -30.27 8.82 -14.19
CA LEU A 77 -30.73 7.80 -15.16
C LEU A 77 -30.16 8.03 -16.56
N THR A 78 -28.88 8.34 -16.63
CA THR A 78 -28.16 8.63 -17.89
C THR A 78 -27.19 7.50 -18.27
N GLY A 79 -26.68 7.54 -19.50
CA GLY A 79 -25.68 6.59 -19.98
C GLY A 79 -26.16 5.15 -19.90
N LYS A 80 -25.45 4.30 -19.14
CA LYS A 80 -25.78 2.87 -19.01
C LYS A 80 -27.04 2.59 -18.19
N TYR A 81 -27.56 3.58 -17.47
CA TYR A 81 -28.81 3.49 -16.72
C TYR A 81 -29.97 4.20 -17.43
N GLU A 82 -29.76 4.62 -18.69
CA GLU A 82 -30.78 5.24 -19.48
C GLU A 82 -31.88 4.22 -19.80
N VAL A 83 -33.10 4.56 -19.41
CA VAL A 83 -34.30 3.73 -19.67
C VAL A 83 -34.89 4.15 -21.02
N ARG A 84 -35.09 3.20 -21.93
CA ARG A 84 -35.69 3.44 -23.25
C ARG A 84 -37.05 4.11 -23.15
N GLU A 85 -37.33 5.01 -24.10
CA GLU A 85 -38.65 5.65 -24.23
C GLU A 85 -39.75 4.60 -24.26
N GLY A 86 -40.69 4.67 -23.32
CA GLY A 86 -41.83 3.74 -23.18
C GLY A 86 -41.83 2.94 -21.88
N ASP A 87 -40.69 2.79 -21.23
CA ASP A 87 -40.64 2.16 -19.90
C ASP A 87 -40.71 3.23 -18.79
N ARG A 88 -41.38 2.90 -17.67
CA ARG A 88 -41.44 3.83 -16.54
C ARG A 88 -40.02 4.05 -16.04
N ARG A 89 -39.51 5.27 -16.15
CA ARG A 89 -38.22 5.68 -15.55
C ARG A 89 -38.29 5.40 -14.06
N SER A 90 -37.65 4.32 -13.66
CA SER A 90 -37.63 3.89 -12.27
C SER A 90 -36.24 3.45 -11.89
N HIS A 91 -35.69 4.09 -10.87
CA HIS A 91 -34.43 3.66 -10.26
C HIS A 91 -34.47 2.18 -9.82
N ALA A 92 -35.65 1.67 -9.47
CA ALA A 92 -35.82 0.27 -9.10
C ALA A 92 -35.49 -0.69 -10.26
N ALA A 93 -35.77 -0.32 -11.50
CA ALA A 93 -35.48 -1.17 -12.67
C ALA A 93 -33.96 -1.26 -12.96
N VAL A 94 -33.20 -0.21 -12.67
CA VAL A 94 -31.75 -0.13 -12.92
C VAL A 94 -30.90 -0.40 -11.68
N ALA A 95 -31.51 -0.51 -10.49
CA ALA A 95 -30.82 -0.77 -9.25
C ALA A 95 -29.94 -2.05 -9.27
N PRO A 96 -30.36 -3.17 -9.86
CA PRO A 96 -29.50 -4.36 -9.95
C PRO A 96 -28.22 -4.11 -10.76
N ALA A 97 -28.29 -3.32 -11.83
CA ALA A 97 -27.12 -2.96 -12.64
C ALA A 97 -26.16 -2.04 -11.88
N PHE A 98 -26.69 -1.11 -11.11
CA PHE A 98 -25.91 -0.24 -10.23
C PHE A 98 -25.22 -1.05 -9.13
N LEU A 99 -25.93 -1.96 -8.45
CA LEU A 99 -25.35 -2.82 -7.43
C LEU A 99 -24.23 -3.72 -7.98
N ALA A 100 -24.43 -4.26 -9.21
CA ALA A 100 -23.39 -5.03 -9.89
C ALA A 100 -22.15 -4.19 -10.19
N ALA A 101 -22.31 -2.92 -10.61
CA ALA A 101 -21.20 -2.00 -10.82
C ALA A 101 -20.44 -1.70 -9.53
N CYS A 102 -21.15 -1.47 -8.42
CA CYS A 102 -20.54 -1.28 -7.10
C CYS A 102 -19.80 -2.55 -6.64
N GLY A 103 -20.36 -3.73 -6.86
CA GLY A 103 -19.75 -5.02 -6.56
C GLY A 103 -18.43 -5.22 -7.32
N SER A 104 -18.41 -4.93 -8.62
CA SER A 104 -17.19 -5.04 -9.43
C SER A 104 -16.08 -4.09 -8.99
N LEU A 105 -16.42 -2.88 -8.56
CA LEU A 105 -15.47 -1.93 -7.98
C LEU A 105 -14.90 -2.45 -6.65
N HIS A 106 -15.73 -3.04 -5.81
CA HIS A 106 -15.29 -3.64 -4.55
C HIS A 106 -14.32 -4.81 -4.77
N GLU A 107 -14.64 -5.70 -5.71
CA GLU A 107 -13.74 -6.80 -6.10
C GLU A 107 -12.41 -6.30 -6.65
N TYR A 108 -12.44 -5.27 -7.50
CA TYR A 108 -11.23 -4.66 -8.04
C TYR A 108 -10.31 -4.13 -6.94
N ILE A 109 -10.86 -3.40 -5.95
CA ILE A 109 -10.09 -2.91 -4.80
C ILE A 109 -9.49 -4.08 -4.02
N GLY A 110 -10.29 -5.10 -3.72
CA GLY A 110 -9.84 -6.30 -3.00
C GLY A 110 -8.68 -7.00 -3.73
N HIS A 111 -8.80 -7.16 -5.05
CA HIS A 111 -7.79 -7.81 -5.87
C HIS A 111 -6.49 -7.00 -5.97
N GLU A 112 -6.55 -5.68 -6.13
CA GLU A 112 -5.36 -4.82 -6.17
C GLU A 112 -4.66 -4.74 -4.78
N CYS A 113 -5.43 -4.71 -3.70
CA CYS A 113 -4.88 -4.81 -2.34
C CYS A 113 -4.17 -6.16 -2.12
N LEU A 114 -4.74 -7.27 -2.59
CA LEU A 114 -4.17 -8.61 -2.50
C LEU A 114 -2.90 -8.72 -3.36
N LYS A 115 -2.93 -8.27 -4.62
CA LYS A 115 -1.75 -8.23 -5.50
C LYS A 115 -0.60 -7.45 -4.87
N SER A 116 -0.88 -6.27 -4.35
CA SER A 116 0.14 -5.45 -3.70
C SER A 116 0.73 -6.14 -2.46
N SER A 117 -0.07 -6.91 -1.73
CA SER A 117 0.36 -7.68 -0.57
C SER A 117 1.17 -8.91 -0.97
N LEU A 118 0.74 -9.65 -2.00
CA LEU A 118 1.43 -10.83 -2.51
C LEU A 118 2.74 -10.47 -3.23
N ALA A 119 2.79 -9.40 -3.99
CA ALA A 119 4.02 -8.92 -4.62
C ALA A 119 5.11 -8.57 -3.59
N PHE A 120 4.70 -8.29 -2.36
CA PHE A 120 5.62 -8.08 -1.25
C PHE A 120 6.19 -9.38 -0.67
N LEU A 121 5.41 -10.47 -0.73
CA LEU A 121 5.80 -11.79 -0.22
C LEU A 121 6.57 -12.62 -1.25
N THR A 122 6.32 -12.38 -2.54
CA THR A 122 6.86 -13.21 -3.63
C THR A 122 8.06 -12.59 -4.37
N LYS A 123 8.52 -11.39 -3.98
CA LYS A 123 9.78 -10.88 -4.53
C LYS A 123 10.92 -11.81 -4.09
N PRO A 124 11.50 -12.60 -5.01
CA PRO A 124 12.66 -13.41 -4.68
C PRO A 124 13.77 -12.51 -4.17
N TYR A 125 14.49 -13.00 -3.21
CA TYR A 125 15.70 -12.38 -2.68
C TYR A 125 16.79 -12.48 -3.79
N GLU A 126 16.84 -11.47 -4.68
CA GLU A 126 18.00 -11.24 -5.54
C GLU A 126 18.94 -10.24 -4.90
#